data_365bc1ceff609339fbd64110021ab184
#
_entry.id   365bc1ceff609339fbd64110021ab184
#
_cell.length_a   1.000
_cell.length_b   1.000
_cell.length_c   1.000
_cell.angle_alpha   90.00
_cell.angle_beta   90.00
_cell.angle_gamma   90.00
#
_symmetry.space_group_name_H-M   'P 1'
#
loop_
_entity.id
_entity.type
_entity.pdbx_description
1 polymer ?
#
loop_
_entity_poly.entity_id
_entity_poly.type
_entity_poly.pdbx_seq_one_letter_code
_entity_poly.pdbx_strand_id
1 'polypeptide(L)'
;KPWEWGDPLELNVPETLKKAMAKGLERLSHEDLVIDLAEYTASMSTVVLLDCSHSMILYGEDRFTPAKRVALALAHLIRTQYPGDRVRFVLFHDTAEEIPLAKLPLVQVGPYHTNTKAGLELARTLLKKMGGEMKQIILITDGKPSALTLPSGEIYKNAWGLDPLILAETLKEATLARREGIPIHTFMLAREPELLAFVKKL
;
A
#
# COMPACT_ATOMS: atom_id res chain seq x y z
N LYS A 1 22.13 3.23 -24.86
CA LYS A 1 23.55 2.88 -24.73
C LYS A 1 24.01 2.00 -25.89
N PRO A 2 25.31 1.84 -26.17
CA PRO A 2 25.82 0.78 -27.06
C PRO A 2 25.36 -0.59 -26.53
N TRP A 3 25.07 -1.52 -27.44
CA TRP A 3 24.72 -2.89 -27.08
C TRP A 3 25.95 -3.66 -26.61
N GLU A 4 25.79 -4.47 -25.58
CA GLU A 4 26.81 -5.37 -25.07
C GLU A 4 26.28 -6.82 -25.02
N TRP A 5 27.16 -7.82 -25.04
CA TRP A 5 26.73 -9.21 -24.96
C TRP A 5 25.98 -9.50 -23.64
N GLY A 6 24.72 -9.94 -23.78
CA GLY A 6 23.81 -10.18 -22.65
C GLY A 6 22.71 -9.14 -22.47
N ASP A 7 22.78 -8.03 -23.18
CA ASP A 7 21.71 -7.04 -23.19
C ASP A 7 20.49 -7.53 -24.01
N PRO A 8 19.27 -7.14 -23.64
CA PRO A 8 18.08 -7.39 -24.45
C PRO A 8 18.22 -6.71 -25.83
N LEU A 9 17.66 -7.33 -26.88
CA LEU A 9 17.69 -6.82 -28.25
C LEU A 9 16.61 -5.76 -28.53
N GLU A 10 16.43 -4.79 -27.62
CA GLU A 10 15.56 -3.63 -27.86
C GLU A 10 16.35 -2.54 -28.60
N LEU A 11 16.50 -2.73 -29.92
CA LEU A 11 17.30 -1.85 -30.76
C LEU A 11 16.65 -0.51 -31.00
N ASN A 12 17.37 0.57 -30.67
CA ASN A 12 17.09 1.92 -31.18
C ASN A 12 17.51 1.99 -32.65
N VAL A 13 16.58 1.65 -33.54
CA VAL A 13 16.84 1.58 -34.98
C VAL A 13 17.35 2.90 -35.54
N PRO A 14 16.76 4.08 -35.24
CA PRO A 14 17.27 5.37 -35.71
C PRO A 14 18.70 5.67 -35.31
N GLU A 15 19.09 5.46 -34.07
CA GLU A 15 20.45 5.73 -33.60
C GLU A 15 21.45 4.68 -34.10
N THR A 16 21.04 3.43 -34.24
CA THR A 16 21.85 2.35 -34.85
C THR A 16 22.17 2.70 -36.30
N LEU A 17 21.17 3.07 -37.08
CA LEU A 17 21.37 3.49 -38.49
C LEU A 17 22.24 4.74 -38.59
N LYS A 18 22.03 5.74 -37.76
CA LYS A 18 22.83 6.96 -37.74
C LYS A 18 24.31 6.66 -37.47
N LYS A 19 24.63 5.75 -36.51
CA LYS A 19 26.00 5.28 -36.29
C LYS A 19 26.59 4.55 -37.48
N ALA A 20 25.83 3.63 -38.07
CA ALA A 20 26.27 2.89 -39.24
C ALA A 20 26.51 3.82 -40.46
N MET A 21 25.62 4.81 -40.66
CA MET A 21 25.77 5.83 -41.73
C MET A 21 27.02 6.68 -41.57
N ALA A 22 27.39 7.04 -40.31
CA ALA A 22 28.58 7.81 -40.03
C ALA A 22 29.89 7.05 -40.39
N LYS A 23 29.85 5.70 -40.46
CA LYS A 23 30.98 4.83 -40.84
C LYS A 23 30.96 4.39 -42.32
N GLY A 24 29.97 4.82 -43.14
CA GLY A 24 29.94 4.54 -44.58
C GLY A 24 29.08 3.37 -45.01
N LEU A 25 28.15 2.87 -44.19
CA LEU A 25 27.03 1.94 -44.52
C LEU A 25 27.37 0.62 -45.26
N GLU A 26 28.62 0.20 -45.34
CA GLU A 26 28.96 -1.03 -46.06
C GLU A 26 28.56 -2.33 -45.29
N ARG A 27 28.55 -2.31 -43.98
CA ARG A 27 28.06 -3.42 -43.10
C ARG A 27 27.73 -2.93 -41.70
N LEU A 28 26.57 -3.37 -41.17
CA LEU A 28 26.24 -3.24 -39.76
C LEU A 28 27.13 -4.15 -38.91
N SER A 29 27.88 -3.59 -37.96
CA SER A 29 28.65 -4.32 -36.99
C SER A 29 27.98 -4.29 -35.62
N HIS A 30 28.35 -5.19 -34.71
CA HIS A 30 27.83 -5.22 -33.34
C HIS A 30 28.09 -3.92 -32.57
N GLU A 31 29.15 -3.20 -32.91
CA GLU A 31 29.51 -1.91 -32.32
C GLU A 31 28.56 -0.76 -32.71
N ASP A 32 27.79 -0.92 -33.79
CA ASP A 32 26.85 0.07 -34.29
C ASP A 32 25.49 -0.06 -33.62
N LEU A 33 25.24 -1.21 -32.98
CA LEU A 33 23.98 -1.47 -32.30
C LEU A 33 23.83 -0.55 -31.07
N VAL A 34 22.75 0.18 -31.05
CA VAL A 34 22.31 1.03 -29.93
C VAL A 34 20.99 0.47 -29.39
N ILE A 35 20.91 0.28 -28.09
CA ILE A 35 19.69 -0.15 -27.44
C ILE A 35 19.12 0.95 -26.57
N ASP A 36 17.78 1.01 -26.53
CA ASP A 36 17.08 1.77 -25.52
C ASP A 36 16.99 0.93 -24.25
N LEU A 37 17.66 1.38 -23.19
CA LEU A 37 17.43 0.85 -21.86
C LEU A 37 16.10 1.46 -21.38
N ALA A 38 15.00 0.78 -21.66
CA ALA A 38 13.77 1.03 -20.94
C ALA A 38 14.00 0.52 -19.51
N GLU A 39 14.20 1.41 -18.55
CA GLU A 39 13.98 1.06 -17.15
C GLU A 39 12.48 0.78 -17.02
N TYR A 40 12.16 -0.51 -16.93
CA TYR A 40 10.80 -0.96 -16.69
C TYR A 40 10.46 -0.64 -15.22
N THR A 41 9.99 0.56 -14.97
CA THR A 41 9.49 0.96 -13.66
C THR A 41 8.04 0.46 -13.53
N ALA A 42 7.90 -0.71 -12.90
CA ALA A 42 6.58 -1.22 -12.55
C ALA A 42 5.86 -0.21 -11.67
N SER A 43 4.69 0.26 -12.09
CA SER A 43 3.89 1.22 -11.30
C SER A 43 3.21 0.52 -10.13
N MET A 44 3.35 1.08 -8.93
CA MET A 44 2.75 0.56 -7.71
C MET A 44 1.55 1.39 -7.26
N SER A 45 0.47 0.70 -6.89
CA SER A 45 -0.69 1.31 -6.23
C SER A 45 -0.71 0.92 -4.76
N THR A 46 -0.64 1.92 -3.89
CA THR A 46 -0.62 1.75 -2.43
C THR A 46 -1.85 2.35 -1.79
N VAL A 47 -2.51 1.61 -0.91
CA VAL A 47 -3.49 2.18 0.02
C VAL A 47 -2.92 2.12 1.44
N VAL A 48 -2.86 3.28 2.08
CA VAL A 48 -2.43 3.42 3.47
C VAL A 48 -3.67 3.46 4.35
N LEU A 49 -3.83 2.45 5.20
CA LEU A 49 -4.86 2.36 6.23
C LEU A 49 -4.33 2.94 7.53
N LEU A 50 -4.96 3.98 8.05
CA LEU A 50 -4.61 4.60 9.32
C LEU A 50 -5.73 4.38 10.33
N ASP A 51 -5.40 3.75 11.43
CA ASP A 51 -6.30 3.55 12.56
C ASP A 51 -6.54 4.86 13.30
N CYS A 52 -7.81 5.24 13.45
CA CYS A 52 -8.26 6.42 14.18
C CYS A 52 -9.12 6.06 15.41
N SER A 53 -9.06 4.80 15.86
CA SER A 53 -9.79 4.33 17.01
C SER A 53 -9.24 4.89 18.32
N HIS A 54 -10.06 4.83 19.36
CA HIS A 54 -9.72 5.38 20.67
C HIS A 54 -8.49 4.75 21.31
N SER A 55 -8.20 3.48 21.02
CA SER A 55 -7.00 2.76 21.52
C SER A 55 -5.69 3.44 21.13
N MET A 56 -5.66 4.17 20.02
CA MET A 56 -4.47 4.89 19.55
C MET A 56 -3.99 6.02 20.48
N ILE A 57 -4.80 6.44 21.46
CA ILE A 57 -4.48 7.49 22.44
C ILE A 57 -4.72 7.05 23.89
N LEU A 58 -5.01 5.74 24.10
CA LEU A 58 -5.24 5.20 25.45
C LEU A 58 -3.93 5.03 26.25
N TYR A 59 -4.10 4.92 27.57
CA TYR A 59 -3.02 4.63 28.51
C TYR A 59 -1.92 5.69 28.61
N GLY A 60 -2.23 6.96 28.25
CA GLY A 60 -1.27 8.06 28.32
C GLY A 60 -0.23 8.07 27.21
N GLU A 61 -0.35 7.17 26.23
CA GLU A 61 0.51 7.12 25.03
C GLU A 61 -0.24 7.67 23.82
N ASP A 62 0.34 8.68 23.17
CA ASP A 62 -0.12 9.13 21.86
C ASP A 62 0.58 8.33 20.76
N ARG A 63 -0.06 7.27 20.30
CA ARG A 63 0.40 6.45 19.15
C ARG A 63 -0.06 7.03 17.83
N PHE A 64 -1.10 7.84 17.85
CA PHE A 64 -1.70 8.39 16.64
C PHE A 64 -0.84 9.46 15.96
N THR A 65 -0.29 10.40 16.72
CA THR A 65 0.55 11.46 16.14
C THR A 65 1.79 10.92 15.42
N PRO A 66 2.58 9.96 15.97
CA PRO A 66 3.65 9.31 15.25
C PRO A 66 3.16 8.56 13.99
N ALA A 67 2.06 7.81 14.09
CA ALA A 67 1.47 7.08 12.97
C ALA A 67 1.10 8.00 11.80
N LYS A 68 0.45 9.12 12.11
CA LYS A 68 0.09 10.17 11.13
C LYS A 68 1.32 10.78 10.48
N ARG A 69 2.39 11.03 11.24
CA ARG A 69 3.67 11.52 10.68
C ARG A 69 4.31 10.53 9.71
N VAL A 70 4.29 9.24 10.05
CA VAL A 70 4.78 8.17 9.15
C VAL A 70 3.95 8.11 7.88
N ALA A 71 2.63 8.17 7.96
CA ALA A 71 1.75 8.19 6.80
C ALA A 71 2.02 9.39 5.88
N LEU A 72 2.22 10.59 6.45
CA LEU A 72 2.57 11.80 5.70
C LEU A 72 3.95 11.71 5.05
N ALA A 73 4.96 11.20 5.77
CA ALA A 73 6.30 11.01 5.23
C ALA A 73 6.32 10.01 4.08
N LEU A 74 5.57 8.89 4.22
CA LEU A 74 5.40 7.90 3.17
C LEU A 74 4.73 8.48 1.92
N ALA A 75 3.68 9.29 2.10
CA ALA A 75 3.03 9.98 1.00
C ALA A 75 3.97 10.92 0.26
N HIS A 76 4.78 11.67 1.01
CA HIS A 76 5.79 12.57 0.43
C HIS A 76 6.83 11.77 -0.35
N LEU A 77 7.37 10.71 0.24
CA LEU A 77 8.36 9.83 -0.39
C LEU A 77 7.84 9.26 -1.71
N ILE A 78 6.65 8.65 -1.70
CA ILE A 78 6.07 8.06 -2.91
C ILE A 78 5.90 9.11 -4.00
N ARG A 79 5.35 10.28 -3.67
CA ARG A 79 5.08 11.33 -4.67
C ARG A 79 6.32 11.98 -5.24
N THR A 80 7.43 12.03 -4.47
CA THR A 80 8.66 12.70 -4.92
C THR A 80 9.63 11.76 -5.59
N GLN A 81 9.73 10.52 -5.13
CA GLN A 81 10.70 9.53 -5.64
C GLN A 81 10.13 8.60 -6.70
N TYR A 82 8.79 8.38 -6.68
CA TYR A 82 8.12 7.41 -7.55
C TYR A 82 6.92 8.06 -8.25
N PRO A 83 7.14 8.94 -9.25
CA PRO A 83 6.07 9.72 -9.89
C PRO A 83 5.04 8.86 -10.66
N GLY A 84 5.39 7.61 -11.00
CA GLY A 84 4.49 6.61 -11.60
C GLY A 84 3.57 5.93 -10.59
N ASP A 85 3.89 6.00 -9.31
CA ASP A 85 3.15 5.33 -8.24
C ASP A 85 1.94 6.14 -7.78
N ARG A 86 0.95 5.41 -7.28
CA ARG A 86 -0.29 6.00 -6.77
C ARG A 86 -0.47 5.65 -5.31
N VAL A 87 -0.84 6.64 -4.49
CA VAL A 87 -1.13 6.45 -3.08
C VAL A 87 -2.48 7.03 -2.72
N ARG A 88 -3.28 6.29 -1.94
CA ARG A 88 -4.54 6.72 -1.33
C ARG A 88 -4.54 6.44 0.15
N PHE A 89 -5.32 7.21 0.90
CA PHE A 89 -5.42 7.11 2.34
C PHE A 89 -6.84 6.75 2.74
N VAL A 90 -6.93 5.79 3.65
CA VAL A 90 -8.18 5.35 4.27
C VAL A 90 -8.02 5.45 5.78
N LEU A 91 -8.92 6.18 6.40
CA LEU A 91 -9.11 6.13 7.85
C LEU A 91 -10.05 5.00 8.17
N PHE A 92 -9.76 4.28 9.24
CA PHE A 92 -10.71 3.30 9.74
C PHE A 92 -10.87 3.40 11.26
N HIS A 93 -12.08 3.20 11.68
CA HIS A 93 -12.57 3.24 13.05
C HIS A 93 -13.79 2.32 13.15
N ASP A 94 -14.97 2.77 13.62
CA ASP A 94 -16.24 2.01 13.53
C ASP A 94 -16.59 1.64 12.08
N THR A 95 -16.24 2.54 11.15
CA THR A 95 -16.38 2.41 9.70
C THR A 95 -15.04 2.72 9.00
N ALA A 96 -15.02 2.69 7.68
CA ALA A 96 -13.85 3.08 6.90
C ALA A 96 -14.23 4.14 5.85
N GLU A 97 -13.36 5.12 5.66
CA GLU A 97 -13.55 6.19 4.67
C GLU A 97 -12.24 6.57 3.97
N GLU A 98 -12.33 6.87 2.68
CA GLU A 98 -11.21 7.44 1.94
C GLU A 98 -11.09 8.93 2.23
N ILE A 99 -9.85 9.40 2.48
CA ILE A 99 -9.58 10.82 2.68
C ILE A 99 -8.51 11.34 1.71
N PRO A 100 -8.63 12.58 1.24
CA PRO A 100 -7.56 13.26 0.51
C PRO A 100 -6.35 13.49 1.41
N LEU A 101 -5.13 13.37 0.85
CA LEU A 101 -3.88 13.64 1.58
C LEU A 101 -3.89 15.01 2.29
N ALA A 102 -4.47 16.04 1.67
CA ALA A 102 -4.54 17.38 2.24
C ALA A 102 -5.32 17.44 3.58
N LYS A 103 -6.25 16.51 3.80
CA LYS A 103 -7.02 16.42 5.05
C LYS A 103 -6.32 15.59 6.14
N LEU A 104 -5.34 14.77 5.78
CA LEU A 104 -4.66 13.87 6.73
C LEU A 104 -4.03 14.61 7.93
N PRO A 105 -3.42 15.80 7.80
CA PRO A 105 -2.91 16.54 8.95
C PRO A 105 -3.99 16.94 9.97
N LEU A 106 -5.24 17.14 9.51
CA LEU A 106 -6.36 17.61 10.33
C LEU A 106 -7.11 16.46 11.04
N VAL A 107 -6.79 15.21 10.71
CA VAL A 107 -7.44 14.03 11.31
C VAL A 107 -7.13 13.96 12.79
N GLN A 108 -8.16 13.66 13.57
CA GLN A 108 -8.09 13.43 15.02
C GLN A 108 -8.67 12.07 15.36
N VAL A 109 -8.22 11.52 16.47
CA VAL A 109 -8.79 10.29 17.04
C VAL A 109 -10.13 10.60 17.67
N GLY A 110 -11.10 9.73 17.44
CA GLY A 110 -12.42 9.81 18.07
C GLY A 110 -12.69 8.66 19.05
N PRO A 111 -13.82 8.69 19.75
CA PRO A 111 -14.22 7.64 20.71
C PRO A 111 -14.77 6.41 19.96
N TYR A 112 -13.99 5.91 19.00
CA TYR A 112 -14.39 4.85 18.09
C TYR A 112 -13.71 3.52 18.43
N HIS A 113 -14.33 2.42 17.97
CA HIS A 113 -13.76 1.09 17.95
C HIS A 113 -12.95 0.87 16.67
N THR A 114 -12.31 -0.28 16.56
CA THR A 114 -11.41 -0.61 15.46
C THR A 114 -12.04 -1.66 14.54
N ASN A 115 -12.58 -1.24 13.39
CA ASN A 115 -13.13 -2.12 12.36
C ASN A 115 -12.10 -2.35 11.24
N THR A 116 -11.11 -3.19 11.51
CA THR A 116 -10.04 -3.50 10.57
C THR A 116 -10.56 -4.16 9.30
N LYS A 117 -11.63 -4.99 9.41
CA LYS A 117 -12.27 -5.60 8.24
C LYS A 117 -12.77 -4.55 7.26
N ALA A 118 -13.52 -3.54 7.73
CA ALA A 118 -14.05 -2.48 6.87
C ALA A 118 -12.92 -1.69 6.18
N GLY A 119 -11.82 -1.43 6.90
CA GLY A 119 -10.62 -0.81 6.33
C GLY A 119 -10.04 -1.62 5.18
N LEU A 120 -9.81 -2.92 5.38
CA LEU A 120 -9.26 -3.82 4.37
C LEU A 120 -10.19 -3.96 3.15
N GLU A 121 -11.49 -4.08 3.36
CA GLU A 121 -12.50 -4.17 2.30
C GLU A 121 -12.52 -2.93 1.41
N LEU A 122 -12.49 -1.73 2.02
CA LEU A 122 -12.42 -0.47 1.29
C LEU A 122 -11.08 -0.36 0.54
N ALA A 123 -9.96 -0.72 1.18
CA ALA A 123 -8.64 -0.68 0.54
C ALA A 123 -8.58 -1.58 -0.70
N ARG A 124 -9.08 -2.82 -0.62
CA ARG A 124 -9.17 -3.73 -1.78
C ARG A 124 -10.02 -3.13 -2.91
N THR A 125 -11.16 -2.54 -2.54
CA THR A 125 -12.06 -1.90 -3.51
C THR A 125 -11.38 -0.74 -4.22
N LEU A 126 -10.62 0.09 -3.51
CA LEU A 126 -9.85 1.20 -4.07
C LEU A 126 -8.73 0.70 -4.98
N LEU A 127 -7.96 -0.31 -4.56
CA LEU A 127 -6.87 -0.89 -5.34
C LEU A 127 -7.34 -1.51 -6.65
N LYS A 128 -8.56 -2.08 -6.69
CA LYS A 128 -9.17 -2.55 -7.95
C LYS A 128 -9.42 -1.42 -8.94
N LYS A 129 -9.74 -0.22 -8.45
CA LYS A 129 -10.04 0.97 -9.28
C LYS A 129 -8.79 1.77 -9.64
N MET A 130 -7.69 1.66 -8.89
CA MET A 130 -6.50 2.48 -9.08
C MET A 130 -5.66 2.09 -10.30
N GLY A 131 -5.75 0.86 -10.78
CA GLY A 131 -4.84 0.33 -11.79
C GLY A 131 -3.42 0.14 -11.20
N GLY A 132 -2.40 0.07 -12.06
CA GLY A 132 -1.02 -0.25 -11.66
C GLY A 132 -0.74 -1.74 -11.72
N GLU A 133 0.53 -2.10 -11.97
CA GLU A 133 0.95 -3.50 -12.10
C GLU A 133 1.08 -4.18 -10.75
N MET A 134 1.57 -3.44 -9.77
CA MET A 134 1.72 -3.91 -8.40
C MET A 134 0.74 -3.18 -7.46
N LYS A 135 0.27 -3.89 -6.46
CA LYS A 135 -0.70 -3.38 -5.48
C LYS A 135 -0.25 -3.76 -4.09
N GLN A 136 -0.45 -2.87 -3.11
CA GLN A 136 -0.17 -3.17 -1.71
C GLN A 136 -1.08 -2.39 -0.76
N ILE A 137 -1.24 -2.95 0.44
CA ILE A 137 -1.88 -2.27 1.57
C ILE A 137 -0.83 -2.05 2.64
N ILE A 138 -0.77 -0.84 3.18
CA ILE A 138 0.02 -0.50 4.36
C ILE A 138 -0.95 -0.21 5.49
N LEU A 139 -0.96 -1.07 6.50
CA LEU A 139 -1.84 -0.97 7.67
C LEU A 139 -1.07 -0.42 8.86
N ILE A 140 -1.50 0.71 9.42
CA ILE A 140 -0.93 1.34 10.61
C ILE A 140 -1.98 1.30 11.72
N THR A 141 -1.75 0.50 12.76
CA THR A 141 -2.72 0.21 13.81
C THR A 141 -2.02 -0.21 15.11
N ASP A 142 -2.73 -0.15 16.23
CA ASP A 142 -2.34 -0.81 17.47
C ASP A 142 -2.73 -2.31 17.49
N GLY A 143 -3.46 -2.78 16.48
CA GLY A 143 -3.69 -4.19 16.20
C GLY A 143 -4.90 -4.84 16.86
N LYS A 144 -5.68 -4.14 17.68
CA LYS A 144 -6.86 -4.72 18.36
C LYS A 144 -8.16 -4.46 17.61
N PRO A 145 -8.62 -5.36 16.71
CA PRO A 145 -9.93 -5.22 16.10
C PRO A 145 -11.03 -5.42 17.15
N SER A 146 -11.94 -4.46 17.27
CA SER A 146 -12.98 -4.43 18.30
C SER A 146 -14.37 -4.06 17.75
N ALA A 147 -14.48 -3.89 16.43
CA ALA A 147 -15.76 -3.68 15.75
C ALA A 147 -15.83 -4.47 14.43
N LEU A 148 -17.05 -4.76 14.00
CA LEU A 148 -17.36 -5.47 12.78
C LEU A 148 -18.68 -4.97 12.20
N THR A 149 -18.71 -4.62 10.91
CA THR A 149 -19.97 -4.35 10.22
C THR A 149 -20.61 -5.67 9.79
N LEU A 150 -21.81 -5.93 10.32
CA LEU A 150 -22.62 -7.10 10.00
C LEU A 150 -23.27 -6.97 8.61
N PRO A 151 -23.72 -8.07 8.00
CA PRO A 151 -24.47 -8.02 6.73
C PRO A 151 -25.75 -7.18 6.77
N SER A 152 -26.32 -6.97 7.97
CA SER A 152 -27.44 -6.06 8.21
C SER A 152 -27.08 -4.58 8.07
N GLY A 153 -25.78 -4.24 8.03
CA GLY A 153 -25.27 -2.87 8.12
C GLY A 153 -25.07 -2.38 9.55
N GLU A 154 -25.46 -3.17 10.55
CA GLU A 154 -25.23 -2.84 11.96
C GLU A 154 -23.76 -3.04 12.34
N ILE A 155 -23.25 -2.19 13.24
CA ILE A 155 -21.88 -2.29 13.73
C ILE A 155 -21.89 -3.05 15.06
N TYR A 156 -21.44 -4.31 15.01
CA TYR A 156 -21.16 -5.10 16.19
C TYR A 156 -19.88 -4.62 16.84
N LYS A 157 -19.89 -4.40 18.16
CA LYS A 157 -18.75 -3.88 18.94
C LYS A 157 -18.49 -4.77 20.15
N ASN A 158 -17.20 -5.10 20.35
CA ASN A 158 -16.72 -5.78 21.55
C ASN A 158 -15.42 -5.15 22.03
N ALA A 159 -15.48 -4.40 23.15
CA ALA A 159 -14.32 -3.77 23.76
C ALA A 159 -13.49 -4.73 24.64
N TRP A 160 -14.03 -5.91 24.98
CA TRP A 160 -13.45 -6.85 25.92
C TRP A 160 -12.67 -7.95 25.17
N GLY A 161 -11.34 -7.94 25.31
CA GLY A 161 -10.48 -8.96 24.72
C GLY A 161 -10.45 -9.00 23.20
N LEU A 162 -10.02 -10.11 22.65
CA LEU A 162 -10.04 -10.44 21.21
C LEU A 162 -11.27 -11.29 20.90
N ASP A 163 -12.22 -10.72 20.18
CA ASP A 163 -13.46 -11.40 19.81
C ASP A 163 -13.23 -12.37 18.65
N PRO A 164 -13.53 -13.68 18.81
CA PRO A 164 -13.30 -14.68 17.77
C PRO A 164 -14.01 -14.38 16.44
N LEU A 165 -15.22 -13.81 16.48
CA LEU A 165 -15.98 -13.47 15.28
C LEU A 165 -15.32 -12.32 14.52
N ILE A 166 -14.94 -11.24 15.23
CA ILE A 166 -14.27 -10.09 14.64
C ILE A 166 -12.93 -10.51 14.04
N LEU A 167 -12.15 -11.35 14.76
CA LEU A 167 -10.89 -11.89 14.27
C LEU A 167 -11.06 -12.73 13.01
N ALA A 168 -12.02 -13.68 13.03
CA ALA A 168 -12.27 -14.57 11.90
C ALA A 168 -12.64 -13.80 10.63
N GLU A 169 -13.56 -12.83 10.75
CA GLU A 169 -13.99 -12.02 9.61
C GLU A 169 -12.88 -11.07 9.11
N THR A 170 -12.03 -10.54 10.00
CA THR A 170 -10.87 -9.74 9.61
C THR A 170 -9.83 -10.58 8.86
N LEU A 171 -9.51 -11.78 9.36
CA LEU A 171 -8.58 -12.70 8.71
C LEU A 171 -9.11 -13.22 7.37
N LYS A 172 -10.41 -13.41 7.24
CA LYS A 172 -11.07 -13.77 5.98
C LYS A 172 -10.85 -12.67 4.93
N GLU A 173 -11.02 -11.40 5.30
CA GLU A 173 -10.81 -10.27 4.42
C GLU A 173 -9.33 -10.13 4.01
N ALA A 174 -8.39 -10.32 4.95
CA ALA A 174 -6.96 -10.37 4.66
C ALA A 174 -6.60 -11.52 3.71
N THR A 175 -7.24 -12.69 3.87
CA THR A 175 -7.07 -13.83 2.96
C THR A 175 -7.56 -13.51 1.55
N LEU A 176 -8.65 -12.77 1.41
CA LEU A 176 -9.14 -12.30 0.11
C LEU A 176 -8.14 -11.35 -0.56
N ALA A 177 -7.56 -10.40 0.20
CA ALA A 177 -6.50 -9.53 -0.32
C ALA A 177 -5.30 -10.33 -0.82
N ARG A 178 -4.85 -11.32 -0.05
CA ARG A 178 -3.73 -12.20 -0.44
C ARG A 178 -4.04 -13.00 -1.72
N ARG A 179 -5.24 -13.55 -1.86
CA ARG A 179 -5.69 -14.28 -3.06
C ARG A 179 -5.74 -13.39 -4.30
N GLU A 180 -5.97 -12.08 -4.12
CA GLU A 180 -5.95 -11.07 -5.18
C GLU A 180 -4.53 -10.56 -5.48
N GLY A 181 -3.48 -11.14 -4.88
CA GLY A 181 -2.09 -10.74 -5.05
C GLY A 181 -1.75 -9.39 -4.39
N ILE A 182 -2.52 -8.98 -3.37
CA ILE A 182 -2.33 -7.73 -2.64
C ILE A 182 -1.67 -8.03 -1.29
N PRO A 183 -0.36 -7.80 -1.13
CA PRO A 183 0.32 -7.93 0.16
C PRO A 183 -0.15 -6.86 1.15
N ILE A 184 -0.22 -7.25 2.43
CA ILE A 184 -0.54 -6.35 3.55
C ILE A 184 0.72 -6.21 4.40
N HIS A 185 1.23 -4.98 4.50
CA HIS A 185 2.35 -4.61 5.36
C HIS A 185 1.82 -3.91 6.60
N THR A 186 1.97 -4.52 7.77
CA THR A 186 1.42 -3.98 9.02
C THR A 186 2.48 -3.33 9.88
N PHE A 187 2.30 -2.04 10.16
CA PHE A 187 3.04 -1.29 11.17
C PHE A 187 2.28 -1.37 12.49
N MET A 188 2.72 -2.29 13.34
CA MET A 188 2.13 -2.53 14.65
C MET A 188 2.69 -1.57 15.68
N LEU A 189 1.81 -0.82 16.35
CA LEU A 189 2.19 0.19 17.35
C LEU A 189 2.05 -0.31 18.79
N ALA A 190 1.42 -1.48 18.99
CA ALA A 190 1.28 -2.13 20.29
C ALA A 190 2.32 -3.25 20.48
N ARG A 191 2.55 -3.65 21.73
CA ARG A 191 3.56 -4.65 22.10
C ARG A 191 2.97 -5.92 22.72
N GLU A 192 1.66 -5.98 22.88
CA GLU A 192 0.95 -7.11 23.48
C GLU A 192 1.14 -8.39 22.66
N PRO A 193 1.58 -9.50 23.26
CA PRO A 193 1.91 -10.74 22.55
C PRO A 193 0.73 -11.32 21.74
N GLU A 194 -0.49 -11.21 22.28
CA GLU A 194 -1.71 -11.70 21.61
C GLU A 194 -2.02 -10.93 20.34
N LEU A 195 -1.84 -9.59 20.36
CA LEU A 195 -2.02 -8.73 19.20
C LEU A 195 -0.94 -8.97 18.15
N LEU A 196 0.30 -9.15 18.58
CA LEU A 196 1.40 -9.51 17.68
C LEU A 196 1.16 -10.86 17.01
N ALA A 197 0.63 -11.85 17.74
CA ALA A 197 0.27 -13.15 17.16
C ALA A 197 -0.88 -13.05 16.15
N PHE A 198 -1.85 -12.17 16.38
CA PHE A 198 -2.92 -11.89 15.44
C PHE A 198 -2.39 -11.22 14.16
N VAL A 199 -1.62 -10.13 14.31
CA VAL A 199 -1.08 -9.37 13.18
C VAL A 199 -0.17 -10.23 12.28
N LYS A 200 0.57 -11.18 12.83
CA LYS A 200 1.37 -12.15 12.04
C LYS A 200 0.52 -13.06 11.14
N LYS A 201 -0.78 -13.16 11.38
CA LYS A 201 -1.71 -13.95 10.56
C LYS A 201 -2.41 -13.11 9.48
N LEU A 202 -2.38 -11.79 9.63
CA LEU A 202 -2.86 -10.85 8.59
C LEU A 202 -1.93 -10.86 7.37
#